data_9c9ad429f5c048031d58c2bb6f8ef2cf
#
_entry.id   9c9ad429f5c048031d58c2bb6f8ef2cf
#
_cell.length_a   1.000
_cell.length_b   1.000
_cell.length_c   1.000
_cell.angle_alpha   90.00
_cell.angle_beta   90.00
_cell.angle_gamma   90.00
#
_symmetry.space_group_name_H-M   'P 1'
#
loop_
_entity.id
_entity.type
_entity.pdbx_description
1 polymer ?
#
loop_
_entity_poly.entity_id
_entity_poly.type
_entity_poly.pdbx_seq_one_letter_code
_entity_poly.pdbx_strand_id
1 'polypeptide(L)'
;MKRIFIILLSVFSLTAFAQTDKLVRRISYELGKVEGSIPQINMLMKKGEKVQAREMVDAALTQMEQIEAYQKEAALMDETIDDEDLFISQTQETKRFLVNKANQLKNAIGIYIICNAHIFEHDYLLKEEIEGKLVDLGCSFVDEKEQADWIITISASSREGNKMSTGNFTTYFSYVDLQQSIDKVVDGKRVYQNVFSEKGSDTRSYEFAAKEAYQELISQIVPAIKNVIQQ
;
A
#
# COMPACT_ATOMS: atom_id res chain seq x y z
N MET A 1 63.33 -6.45 -3.04
CA MET A 1 62.10 -6.17 -2.26
C MET A 1 61.37 -4.87 -2.68
N LYS A 2 62.04 -3.71 -2.84
CA LYS A 2 61.36 -2.45 -3.25
C LYS A 2 60.60 -2.51 -4.58
N ARG A 3 61.08 -3.22 -5.58
CA ARG A 3 60.40 -3.29 -6.93
C ARG A 3 59.12 -4.14 -6.90
N ILE A 4 59.05 -5.17 -6.05
CA ILE A 4 57.83 -5.99 -5.93
C ILE A 4 56.71 -5.23 -5.19
N PHE A 5 57.08 -4.38 -4.23
CA PHE A 5 56.12 -3.53 -3.52
C PHE A 5 55.47 -2.46 -4.40
N ILE A 6 56.24 -1.87 -5.33
CA ILE A 6 55.73 -0.86 -6.29
C ILE A 6 54.75 -1.54 -7.29
N ILE A 7 55.07 -2.74 -7.75
CA ILE A 7 54.17 -3.49 -8.69
C ILE A 7 52.86 -3.88 -7.99
N LEU A 8 52.93 -4.35 -6.73
CA LEU A 8 51.73 -4.66 -5.96
C LEU A 8 50.84 -3.41 -5.70
N LEU A 9 51.42 -2.27 -5.36
CA LEU A 9 50.68 -1.02 -5.18
C LEU A 9 50.03 -0.56 -6.47
N SER A 10 50.71 -0.68 -7.63
CA SER A 10 50.14 -0.27 -8.92
C SER A 10 49.02 -1.19 -9.39
N VAL A 11 49.05 -2.48 -9.09
CA VAL A 11 47.97 -3.41 -9.42
C VAL A 11 46.75 -3.16 -8.51
N PHE A 12 46.96 -2.87 -7.23
CA PHE A 12 45.85 -2.50 -6.31
C PHE A 12 45.17 -1.21 -6.72
N SER A 13 45.91 -0.19 -7.13
CA SER A 13 45.32 1.10 -7.59
C SER A 13 44.57 0.94 -8.91
N LEU A 14 45.03 0.13 -9.84
CA LEU A 14 44.35 -0.15 -11.11
C LEU A 14 43.04 -0.91 -10.92
N THR A 15 43.00 -1.86 -9.98
CA THR A 15 41.77 -2.62 -9.67
C THR A 15 40.73 -1.75 -8.94
N ALA A 16 41.12 -0.89 -8.03
CA ALA A 16 40.25 0.06 -7.36
C ALA A 16 39.63 1.02 -8.37
N PHE A 17 40.43 1.63 -9.23
CA PHE A 17 39.96 2.56 -10.27
C PHE A 17 38.95 1.90 -11.22
N ALA A 18 39.19 0.66 -11.67
CA ALA A 18 38.27 -0.08 -12.53
C ALA A 18 36.95 -0.41 -11.82
N GLN A 19 36.96 -0.63 -10.51
CA GLN A 19 35.75 -0.84 -9.71
C GLN A 19 34.95 0.44 -9.51
N THR A 20 35.63 1.56 -9.25
CA THR A 20 34.99 2.88 -9.14
C THR A 20 34.29 3.30 -10.43
N ASP A 21 34.97 3.17 -11.60
CA ASP A 21 34.36 3.45 -12.91
C ASP A 21 33.10 2.57 -13.17
N LYS A 22 33.15 1.32 -12.76
CA LYS A 22 31.97 0.42 -12.85
C LYS A 22 30.83 0.90 -11.97
N LEU A 23 31.10 1.39 -10.76
CA LEU A 23 30.06 1.93 -9.86
C LEU A 23 29.48 3.24 -10.41
N VAL A 24 30.31 4.15 -10.90
CA VAL A 24 29.87 5.40 -11.55
C VAL A 24 28.93 5.13 -12.72
N ARG A 25 29.29 4.20 -13.61
CA ARG A 25 28.39 3.78 -14.71
C ARG A 25 27.09 3.19 -14.22
N ARG A 26 27.12 2.42 -13.12
CA ARG A 26 25.94 1.83 -12.53
C ARG A 26 25.03 2.90 -11.90
N ILE A 27 25.59 3.88 -11.19
CA ILE A 27 24.88 5.04 -10.67
C ILE A 27 24.16 5.77 -11.79
N SER A 28 24.87 6.15 -12.85
CA SER A 28 24.29 6.83 -14.02
C SER A 28 23.15 6.05 -14.64
N TYR A 29 23.32 4.73 -14.82
CA TYR A 29 22.32 3.87 -15.42
C TYR A 29 21.05 3.75 -14.54
N GLU A 30 21.21 3.50 -13.24
CA GLU A 30 20.06 3.37 -12.33
C GLU A 30 19.35 4.72 -12.14
N LEU A 31 20.08 5.83 -12.08
CA LEU A 31 19.50 7.17 -12.01
C LEU A 31 18.69 7.50 -13.28
N GLY A 32 19.21 7.16 -14.46
CA GLY A 32 18.48 7.32 -15.71
C GLY A 32 17.18 6.52 -15.78
N LYS A 33 17.14 5.33 -15.18
CA LYS A 33 15.88 4.54 -15.06
C LYS A 33 14.86 5.23 -14.17
N VAL A 34 15.30 5.73 -13.00
CA VAL A 34 14.43 6.45 -12.08
C VAL A 34 13.84 7.68 -12.76
N GLU A 35 14.69 8.49 -13.39
CA GLU A 35 14.24 9.68 -14.13
C GLU A 35 13.29 9.33 -15.28
N GLY A 36 13.56 8.24 -15.99
CA GLY A 36 12.67 7.72 -17.03
C GLY A 36 11.30 7.30 -16.55
N SER A 37 11.13 6.98 -15.25
CA SER A 37 9.84 6.65 -14.65
C SER A 37 8.98 7.88 -14.31
N ILE A 38 9.59 9.06 -14.13
CA ILE A 38 8.89 10.29 -13.71
C ILE A 38 7.76 10.71 -14.66
N PRO A 39 7.93 10.70 -15.99
CA PRO A 39 6.83 11.01 -16.91
C PRO A 39 5.63 10.08 -16.73
N GLN A 40 5.87 8.79 -16.49
CA GLN A 40 4.82 7.80 -16.28
C GLN A 40 4.09 8.03 -14.96
N ILE A 41 4.82 8.32 -13.87
CA ILE A 41 4.23 8.71 -12.57
C ILE A 41 3.30 9.92 -12.76
N ASN A 42 3.77 10.97 -13.44
CA ASN A 42 2.97 12.17 -13.70
C ASN A 42 1.73 11.88 -14.57
N MET A 43 1.85 10.97 -15.53
CA MET A 43 0.73 10.52 -16.38
C MET A 43 -0.33 9.78 -15.55
N LEU A 44 0.08 8.85 -14.70
CA LEU A 44 -0.82 8.11 -13.80
C LEU A 44 -1.55 9.05 -12.85
N MET A 45 -0.84 10.02 -12.25
CA MET A 45 -1.45 11.03 -11.39
C MET A 45 -2.50 11.88 -12.13
N LYS A 46 -2.22 12.28 -13.38
CA LYS A 46 -3.19 13.02 -14.22
C LYS A 46 -4.41 12.20 -14.59
N LYS A 47 -4.27 10.87 -14.74
CA LYS A 47 -5.38 9.95 -15.02
C LYS A 47 -6.18 9.58 -13.76
N GLY A 48 -5.73 9.99 -12.56
CA GLY A 48 -6.34 9.58 -11.30
C GLY A 48 -6.00 8.15 -10.88
N GLU A 49 -5.02 7.50 -11.53
CA GLU A 49 -4.55 6.16 -11.20
C GLU A 49 -3.52 6.23 -10.04
N LYS A 50 -3.99 6.73 -8.89
CA LYS A 50 -3.15 7.14 -7.75
C LYS A 50 -2.44 5.98 -7.08
N VAL A 51 -3.05 4.79 -7.03
CA VAL A 51 -2.44 3.57 -6.45
C VAL A 51 -1.22 3.17 -7.25
N GLN A 52 -1.35 3.05 -8.57
CA GLN A 52 -0.24 2.69 -9.46
C GLN A 52 0.85 3.75 -9.44
N ALA A 53 0.47 5.04 -9.40
CA ALA A 53 1.42 6.13 -9.25
C ALA A 53 2.23 6.00 -7.95
N ARG A 54 1.58 5.64 -6.85
CA ARG A 54 2.23 5.43 -5.55
C ARG A 54 3.21 4.26 -5.59
N GLU A 55 2.80 3.12 -6.10
CA GLU A 55 3.68 1.95 -6.24
C GLU A 55 4.93 2.27 -7.05
N MET A 56 4.77 3.04 -8.14
CA MET A 56 5.92 3.48 -8.94
C MET A 56 6.84 4.46 -8.19
N VAL A 57 6.26 5.38 -7.40
CA VAL A 57 7.04 6.31 -6.57
C VAL A 57 7.81 5.56 -5.49
N ASP A 58 7.19 4.60 -4.82
CA ASP A 58 7.82 3.79 -3.76
C ASP A 58 8.95 2.93 -4.34
N ALA A 59 8.75 2.32 -5.51
CA ALA A 59 9.80 1.57 -6.22
C ALA A 59 10.96 2.49 -6.64
N ALA A 60 10.68 3.68 -7.14
CA ALA A 60 11.69 4.67 -7.50
C ALA A 60 12.48 5.17 -6.28
N LEU A 61 11.84 5.40 -5.15
CA LEU A 61 12.51 5.77 -3.88
C LEU A 61 13.43 4.65 -3.38
N THR A 62 13.01 3.40 -3.47
CA THR A 62 13.86 2.24 -3.13
C THR A 62 15.11 2.17 -4.04
N GLN A 63 14.97 2.46 -5.33
CA GLN A 63 16.11 2.56 -6.24
C GLN A 63 17.04 3.74 -5.88
N MET A 64 16.49 4.87 -5.46
CA MET A 64 17.30 6.02 -5.00
C MET A 64 18.18 5.67 -3.77
N GLU A 65 17.65 4.87 -2.83
CA GLU A 65 18.45 4.38 -1.69
C GLU A 65 19.62 3.50 -2.14
N GLN A 66 19.42 2.66 -3.18
CA GLN A 66 20.49 1.85 -3.75
C GLN A 66 21.54 2.72 -4.46
N ILE A 67 21.12 3.75 -5.18
CA ILE A 67 22.05 4.73 -5.82
C ILE A 67 22.91 5.39 -4.76
N GLU A 68 22.31 5.88 -3.67
CA GLU A 68 23.05 6.51 -2.55
C GLU A 68 24.05 5.52 -1.91
N ALA A 69 23.72 4.23 -1.84
CA ALA A 69 24.65 3.21 -1.36
C ALA A 69 25.85 3.06 -2.30
N TYR A 70 25.63 3.03 -3.62
CA TYR A 70 26.71 2.97 -4.61
C TYR A 70 27.57 4.23 -4.61
N GLN A 71 26.99 5.42 -4.43
CA GLN A 71 27.72 6.68 -4.29
C GLN A 71 28.67 6.65 -3.09
N LYS A 72 28.19 6.19 -1.94
CA LYS A 72 29.00 6.01 -0.73
C LYS A 72 30.13 4.99 -0.93
N GLU A 73 29.84 3.88 -1.60
CA GLU A 73 30.84 2.86 -1.91
C GLU A 73 31.91 3.40 -2.84
N ALA A 74 31.55 4.11 -3.90
CA ALA A 74 32.49 4.74 -4.84
C ALA A 74 33.38 5.78 -4.16
N ALA A 75 32.82 6.67 -3.34
CA ALA A 75 33.57 7.66 -2.58
C ALA A 75 34.54 7.06 -1.56
N LEU A 76 34.23 5.88 -1.02
CA LEU A 76 35.15 5.14 -0.13
C LEU A 76 36.29 4.47 -0.88
N MET A 77 36.10 4.12 -2.16
CA MET A 77 37.13 3.49 -3.00
C MET A 77 38.07 4.50 -3.62
N ASP A 78 37.61 5.70 -3.90
CA ASP A 78 38.38 6.78 -4.49
C ASP A 78 37.97 8.12 -3.84
N GLU A 79 38.81 8.60 -2.90
CA GLU A 79 38.60 9.85 -2.17
C GLU A 79 38.80 11.10 -3.07
N THR A 80 39.27 10.93 -4.30
CA THR A 80 39.53 12.03 -5.25
C THR A 80 38.37 12.19 -6.27
N ILE A 81 37.35 11.34 -6.20
CA ILE A 81 36.20 11.44 -7.11
C ILE A 81 35.33 12.63 -6.76
N ASP A 82 34.96 13.42 -7.74
CA ASP A 82 34.13 14.60 -7.54
C ASP A 82 32.64 14.25 -7.37
N ASP A 83 31.92 15.09 -6.63
CA ASP A 83 30.46 14.97 -6.42
C ASP A 83 29.69 15.02 -7.74
N GLU A 84 30.22 15.71 -8.77
CA GLU A 84 29.64 15.79 -10.12
C GLU A 84 29.71 14.42 -10.82
N ASP A 85 30.83 13.72 -10.73
CA ASP A 85 31.04 12.38 -11.30
C ASP A 85 30.16 11.33 -10.61
N LEU A 86 29.82 11.55 -9.34
CA LEU A 86 28.91 10.73 -8.56
C LEU A 86 27.43 11.10 -8.73
N PHE A 87 27.11 12.13 -9.51
CA PHE A 87 25.73 12.62 -9.71
C PHE A 87 25.00 13.00 -8.40
N ILE A 88 25.73 13.53 -7.39
CA ILE A 88 25.17 13.81 -6.05
C ILE A 88 24.01 14.79 -6.14
N SER A 89 24.20 15.95 -6.80
CA SER A 89 23.15 16.98 -6.92
C SER A 89 21.91 16.44 -7.64
N GLN A 90 22.08 15.75 -8.76
CA GLN A 90 20.99 15.18 -9.55
C GLN A 90 20.22 14.12 -8.76
N THR A 91 20.92 13.26 -8.01
CA THR A 91 20.32 12.28 -7.11
C THR A 91 19.46 12.95 -6.03
N GLN A 92 19.97 14.00 -5.40
CA GLN A 92 19.23 14.74 -4.36
C GLN A 92 17.99 15.44 -4.91
N GLU A 93 18.07 16.06 -6.09
CA GLU A 93 16.93 16.70 -6.74
C GLU A 93 15.85 15.68 -7.12
N THR A 94 16.24 14.58 -7.74
CA THR A 94 15.33 13.50 -8.12
C THR A 94 14.66 12.88 -6.89
N LYS A 95 15.42 12.61 -5.83
CA LYS A 95 14.87 12.10 -4.57
C LYS A 95 13.88 13.07 -3.94
N ARG A 96 14.23 14.37 -3.88
CA ARG A 96 13.33 15.42 -3.38
C ARG A 96 12.02 15.49 -4.17
N PHE A 97 12.11 15.41 -5.50
CA PHE A 97 10.93 15.35 -6.35
C PHE A 97 10.05 14.15 -6.01
N LEU A 98 10.61 12.93 -5.91
CA LEU A 98 9.88 11.71 -5.58
C LEU A 98 9.25 11.76 -4.18
N VAL A 99 9.97 12.27 -3.17
CA VAL A 99 9.43 12.46 -1.82
C VAL A 99 8.23 13.42 -1.83
N ASN A 100 8.30 14.51 -2.60
CA ASN A 100 7.17 15.42 -2.75
C ASN A 100 5.97 14.73 -3.40
N LYS A 101 6.20 13.84 -4.41
CA LYS A 101 5.14 13.04 -5.04
C LYS A 101 4.58 12.00 -4.07
N ALA A 102 5.42 11.31 -3.30
CA ALA A 102 4.96 10.40 -2.25
C ALA A 102 4.05 11.10 -1.24
N ASN A 103 4.43 12.30 -0.79
CA ASN A 103 3.60 13.08 0.13
C ASN A 103 2.27 13.54 -0.49
N GLN A 104 2.25 13.88 -1.78
CA GLN A 104 1.01 14.18 -2.50
C GLN A 104 0.10 12.96 -2.63
N LEU A 105 0.69 11.75 -2.72
CA LEU A 105 -0.05 10.50 -2.89
C LEU A 105 -0.38 9.81 -1.56
N LYS A 106 0.22 10.22 -0.45
CA LYS A 106 0.08 9.57 0.86
C LYS A 106 -1.36 9.52 1.38
N ASN A 107 -2.16 10.54 1.04
CA ASN A 107 -3.57 10.64 1.40
C ASN A 107 -4.45 10.75 0.15
N ALA A 108 -4.03 10.09 -0.94
CA ALA A 108 -4.56 10.41 -2.26
C ALA A 108 -5.78 9.56 -2.65
N ILE A 109 -6.04 8.43 -1.97
CA ILE A 109 -7.19 7.58 -2.27
C ILE A 109 -8.32 7.97 -1.32
N GLY A 110 -9.24 8.77 -1.81
CA GLY A 110 -10.45 9.13 -1.08
C GLY A 110 -11.47 7.99 -1.13
N ILE A 111 -11.87 7.47 0.03
CA ILE A 111 -12.92 6.46 0.14
C ILE A 111 -14.11 7.07 0.89
N TYR A 112 -15.29 6.97 0.26
CA TYR A 112 -16.56 7.24 0.92
C TYR A 112 -17.28 5.93 1.21
N ILE A 113 -17.59 5.68 2.48
CA ILE A 113 -18.29 4.45 2.89
C ILE A 113 -19.72 4.75 3.27
N ILE A 114 -20.65 4.12 2.55
CA ILE A 114 -22.06 4.04 2.91
C ILE A 114 -22.26 2.68 3.56
N CYS A 115 -22.49 2.67 4.86
CA CYS A 115 -22.67 1.44 5.60
C CYS A 115 -24.00 1.47 6.35
N ASN A 116 -24.80 0.43 6.13
CA ASN A 116 -26.04 0.19 6.82
C ASN A 116 -25.99 -1.24 7.36
N ALA A 117 -25.64 -1.37 8.62
CA ALA A 117 -25.45 -2.67 9.27
C ALA A 117 -26.24 -2.73 10.58
N HIS A 118 -26.97 -3.83 10.76
CA HIS A 118 -27.80 -4.03 11.94
C HIS A 118 -27.55 -5.41 12.56
N ILE A 119 -27.50 -5.44 13.90
CA ILE A 119 -27.65 -6.64 14.68
C ILE A 119 -29.10 -6.66 15.16
N PHE A 120 -29.93 -7.47 14.51
CA PHE A 120 -31.40 -7.49 14.66
C PHE A 120 -31.99 -6.09 14.40
N GLU A 121 -32.50 -5.42 15.41
CA GLU A 121 -33.12 -4.09 15.31
C GLU A 121 -32.16 -2.96 15.70
N HIS A 122 -30.89 -3.28 16.06
CA HIS A 122 -29.91 -2.30 16.53
C HIS A 122 -28.83 -2.01 15.49
N ASP A 123 -28.48 -0.75 15.35
CA ASP A 123 -27.36 -0.32 14.50
C ASP A 123 -26.05 -0.95 14.97
N TYR A 124 -25.24 -1.40 14.02
CA TYR A 124 -23.91 -1.94 14.29
C TYR A 124 -22.83 -1.09 13.62
N LEU A 125 -21.78 -0.76 14.40
CA LEU A 125 -20.68 0.12 13.98
C LEU A 125 -19.68 -0.58 13.06
N LEU A 126 -20.20 -1.24 12.00
CA LEU A 126 -19.39 -1.96 11.02
C LEU A 126 -18.48 -1.03 10.22
N LYS A 127 -18.93 0.20 9.96
CA LYS A 127 -18.16 1.21 9.22
C LYS A 127 -16.82 1.48 9.89
N GLU A 128 -16.84 1.78 11.19
CA GLU A 128 -15.66 2.13 11.97
C GLU A 128 -14.65 0.97 12.03
N GLU A 129 -15.14 -0.26 12.12
CA GLU A 129 -14.28 -1.44 12.12
C GLU A 129 -13.60 -1.67 10.76
N ILE A 130 -14.30 -1.41 9.66
CA ILE A 130 -13.74 -1.50 8.30
C ILE A 130 -12.74 -0.37 8.07
N GLU A 131 -13.08 0.87 8.44
CA GLU A 131 -12.20 2.03 8.32
C GLU A 131 -10.89 1.79 9.06
N GLY A 132 -10.95 1.33 10.31
CA GLY A 132 -9.76 1.01 11.10
C GLY A 132 -8.81 0.03 10.42
N LYS A 133 -9.35 -0.97 9.71
CA LYS A 133 -8.52 -1.95 8.96
C LYS A 133 -8.01 -1.44 7.61
N LEU A 134 -8.65 -0.43 7.01
CA LEU A 134 -8.26 0.14 5.72
C LEU A 134 -7.26 1.32 5.86
N VAL A 135 -7.17 1.95 7.03
CA VAL A 135 -6.19 3.04 7.30
C VAL A 135 -4.75 2.61 6.98
N ASP A 136 -4.38 1.38 7.35
CA ASP A 136 -3.04 0.84 7.11
C ASP A 136 -2.70 0.71 5.61
N LEU A 137 -3.71 0.76 4.73
CA LEU A 137 -3.53 0.71 3.28
C LEU A 137 -3.22 2.08 2.67
N GLY A 138 -3.16 3.12 3.50
CA GLY A 138 -2.93 4.51 3.06
C GLY A 138 -4.12 5.11 2.31
N CYS A 139 -5.32 4.64 2.61
CA CYS A 139 -6.56 5.24 2.20
C CYS A 139 -6.92 6.39 3.15
N SER A 140 -7.55 7.43 2.62
CA SER A 140 -8.21 8.46 3.41
C SER A 140 -9.72 8.33 3.27
N PHE A 141 -10.42 8.49 4.38
CA PHE A 141 -11.88 8.52 4.37
C PHE A 141 -12.33 9.97 4.20
N VAL A 142 -13.33 10.16 3.38
CA VAL A 142 -13.90 11.48 3.07
C VAL A 142 -15.35 11.51 3.53
N ASP A 143 -15.80 12.67 4.00
CA ASP A 143 -17.17 12.87 4.49
C ASP A 143 -18.16 13.19 3.38
N GLU A 144 -17.65 13.62 2.21
CA GLU A 144 -18.45 13.99 1.07
C GLU A 144 -18.18 13.05 -0.12
N LYS A 145 -19.24 12.56 -0.74
CA LYS A 145 -19.18 11.62 -1.87
C LYS A 145 -18.41 12.18 -3.05
N GLU A 146 -18.46 13.48 -3.26
CA GLU A 146 -17.82 14.22 -4.35
C GLU A 146 -16.31 14.28 -4.23
N GLN A 147 -15.78 14.08 -3.03
CA GLN A 147 -14.35 14.06 -2.73
C GLN A 147 -13.75 12.67 -2.84
N ALA A 148 -14.58 11.65 -3.03
CA ALA A 148 -14.16 10.27 -3.08
C ALA A 148 -13.60 9.86 -4.45
N ASP A 149 -12.63 8.99 -4.45
CA ASP A 149 -12.20 8.23 -5.64
C ASP A 149 -13.02 6.92 -5.77
N TRP A 150 -13.43 6.38 -4.61
CA TRP A 150 -14.18 5.14 -4.48
C TRP A 150 -15.36 5.27 -3.52
N ILE A 151 -16.48 4.72 -3.90
CA ILE A 151 -17.66 4.60 -3.04
C ILE A 151 -17.85 3.13 -2.72
N ILE A 152 -17.81 2.81 -1.44
CA ILE A 152 -18.07 1.46 -0.93
C ILE A 152 -19.45 1.48 -0.28
N THR A 153 -20.37 0.68 -0.80
CA THR A 153 -21.70 0.52 -0.22
C THR A 153 -21.83 -0.85 0.40
N ILE A 154 -22.17 -0.88 1.68
CA ILE A 154 -22.36 -2.10 2.47
C ILE A 154 -23.74 -2.06 3.10
N SER A 155 -24.49 -3.15 2.94
CA SER A 155 -25.76 -3.39 3.62
C SER A 155 -25.68 -4.76 4.27
N ALA A 156 -25.89 -4.83 5.58
CA ALA A 156 -25.78 -6.06 6.32
C ALA A 156 -26.87 -6.17 7.37
N SER A 157 -27.37 -7.37 7.57
CA SER A 157 -28.38 -7.66 8.58
C SER A 157 -28.15 -9.03 9.22
N SER A 158 -28.49 -9.13 10.48
CA SER A 158 -28.44 -10.41 11.19
C SER A 158 -29.84 -10.99 11.41
N ARG A 159 -29.89 -12.32 11.52
CA ARG A 159 -31.08 -13.05 11.91
C ARG A 159 -30.73 -14.16 12.92
N GLU A 160 -31.66 -14.45 13.80
CA GLU A 160 -31.51 -15.56 14.72
C GLU A 160 -31.47 -16.91 13.97
N GLY A 161 -30.60 -17.77 14.42
CA GLY A 161 -30.51 -19.15 14.01
C GLY A 161 -31.10 -20.10 15.09
N ASN A 162 -30.67 -21.32 15.02
CA ASN A 162 -31.03 -22.31 16.03
C ASN A 162 -30.24 -22.10 17.32
N LYS A 163 -30.76 -22.61 18.43
CA LYS A 163 -29.99 -22.79 19.67
C LYS A 163 -29.82 -24.25 19.98
N MET A 164 -28.70 -24.63 20.54
CA MET A 164 -28.39 -25.99 20.95
C MET A 164 -28.04 -26.00 22.43
N SER A 165 -28.76 -26.84 23.20
CA SER A 165 -28.51 -27.00 24.63
C SER A 165 -27.91 -28.38 24.87
N THR A 166 -26.76 -28.42 25.57
CA THR A 166 -26.06 -29.65 25.95
C THR A 166 -25.69 -29.56 27.43
N GLY A 167 -26.39 -30.31 28.25
CA GLY A 167 -26.24 -30.20 29.71
C GLY A 167 -26.62 -28.80 30.21
N ASN A 168 -25.67 -28.13 30.87
CA ASN A 168 -25.87 -26.79 31.45
C ASN A 168 -25.48 -25.66 30.50
N PHE A 169 -25.05 -25.96 29.26
CA PHE A 169 -24.62 -24.98 28.30
C PHE A 169 -25.62 -24.84 27.16
N THR A 170 -25.90 -23.60 26.79
CA THR A 170 -26.69 -23.28 25.59
C THR A 170 -25.80 -22.52 24.63
N THR A 171 -25.74 -22.97 23.38
CA THR A 171 -25.06 -22.27 22.28
C THR A 171 -26.13 -21.66 21.38
N TYR A 172 -26.00 -20.37 21.15
CA TYR A 172 -26.84 -19.58 20.25
C TYR A 172 -26.12 -19.45 18.91
N PHE A 173 -26.86 -19.54 17.82
CA PHE A 173 -26.34 -19.35 16.45
C PHE A 173 -27.05 -18.17 15.81
N SER A 174 -26.31 -17.30 15.17
CA SER A 174 -26.86 -16.21 14.35
C SER A 174 -26.24 -16.24 12.97
N TYR A 175 -27.00 -15.78 11.99
CA TYR A 175 -26.54 -15.61 10.60
C TYR A 175 -26.51 -14.14 10.29
N VAL A 176 -25.48 -13.73 9.53
CA VAL A 176 -25.34 -12.38 8.98
C VAL A 176 -25.23 -12.50 7.47
N ASP A 177 -26.09 -11.79 6.77
CA ASP A 177 -26.05 -11.63 5.32
C ASP A 177 -25.59 -10.22 5.01
N LEU A 178 -24.55 -10.07 4.16
CA LEU A 178 -23.92 -8.82 3.80
C LEU A 178 -23.83 -8.68 2.29
N GLN A 179 -24.32 -7.56 1.78
CA GLN A 179 -24.15 -7.16 0.39
C GLN A 179 -23.13 -6.01 0.32
N GLN A 180 -22.14 -6.15 -0.56
CA GLN A 180 -21.09 -5.16 -0.79
C GLN A 180 -21.06 -4.77 -2.26
N SER A 181 -20.92 -3.47 -2.54
CA SER A 181 -20.56 -2.97 -3.87
C SER A 181 -19.50 -1.89 -3.78
N ILE A 182 -18.69 -1.77 -4.83
CA ILE A 182 -17.65 -0.76 -4.97
C ILE A 182 -17.82 -0.08 -6.32
N ASP A 183 -18.00 1.23 -6.29
CA ASP A 183 -18.20 2.06 -7.46
C ASP A 183 -16.99 3.02 -7.59
N LYS A 184 -16.44 3.13 -8.81
CA LYS A 184 -15.37 4.10 -9.12
C LYS A 184 -16.02 5.42 -9.51
N VAL A 185 -15.65 6.52 -8.82
CA VAL A 185 -16.31 7.81 -9.01
C VAL A 185 -16.02 8.43 -10.37
N VAL A 186 -14.79 8.32 -10.87
CA VAL A 186 -14.32 8.95 -12.12
C VAL A 186 -15.19 8.59 -13.34
N ASP A 187 -15.65 7.35 -13.43
CA ASP A 187 -16.46 6.87 -14.56
C ASP A 187 -17.87 6.40 -14.15
N GLY A 188 -18.18 6.50 -12.85
CA GLY A 188 -19.47 6.10 -12.28
C GLY A 188 -19.76 4.61 -12.38
N LYS A 189 -18.76 3.78 -12.68
CA LYS A 189 -18.95 2.35 -12.90
C LYS A 189 -18.86 1.56 -11.63
N ARG A 190 -19.76 0.61 -11.49
CA ARG A 190 -19.63 -0.48 -10.52
C ARG A 190 -18.56 -1.46 -10.97
N VAL A 191 -17.50 -1.59 -10.19
CA VAL A 191 -16.36 -2.45 -10.49
C VAL A 191 -16.40 -3.75 -9.69
N TYR A 192 -17.16 -3.77 -8.59
CA TYR A 192 -17.30 -4.94 -7.75
C TYR A 192 -18.68 -5.00 -7.11
N GLN A 193 -19.24 -6.20 -7.01
CA GLN A 193 -20.43 -6.50 -6.22
C GLN A 193 -20.37 -7.96 -5.78
N ASN A 194 -20.63 -8.19 -4.49
CA ASN A 194 -20.69 -9.54 -3.94
C ASN A 194 -21.67 -9.61 -2.76
N VAL A 195 -22.09 -10.82 -2.44
CA VAL A 195 -22.90 -11.14 -1.26
C VAL A 195 -22.13 -12.15 -0.43
N PHE A 196 -22.02 -11.87 0.84
CA PHE A 196 -21.38 -12.74 1.82
C PHE A 196 -22.40 -13.17 2.85
N SER A 197 -22.24 -14.36 3.39
CA SER A 197 -23.11 -14.89 4.44
C SER A 197 -22.26 -15.68 5.41
N GLU A 198 -22.37 -15.34 6.69
CA GLU A 198 -21.63 -16.01 7.74
C GLU A 198 -22.52 -16.42 8.90
N LYS A 199 -22.06 -17.43 9.62
CA LYS A 199 -22.71 -17.98 10.81
C LYS A 199 -21.78 -17.82 12.00
N GLY A 200 -22.24 -17.09 13.01
CA GLY A 200 -21.56 -17.02 14.30
C GLY A 200 -22.24 -17.92 15.35
N SER A 201 -21.51 -18.18 16.41
CA SER A 201 -21.98 -18.94 17.57
C SER A 201 -21.43 -18.39 18.88
N ASP A 202 -22.28 -18.27 19.89
CA ASP A 202 -21.88 -17.79 21.21
C ASP A 202 -22.74 -18.46 22.31
N THR A 203 -22.19 -18.56 23.51
CA THR A 203 -22.91 -19.16 24.65
C THR A 203 -23.74 -18.15 25.44
N ARG A 204 -23.59 -16.85 25.17
CA ARG A 204 -24.23 -15.76 25.89
C ARG A 204 -25.58 -15.38 25.29
N SER A 205 -25.60 -15.09 23.97
CA SER A 205 -26.83 -14.70 23.28
C SER A 205 -26.68 -14.76 21.75
N TYR A 206 -27.81 -14.60 21.05
CA TYR A 206 -27.84 -14.43 19.59
C TYR A 206 -27.08 -13.16 19.14
N GLU A 207 -27.13 -12.09 19.93
CA GLU A 207 -26.41 -10.84 19.63
C GLU A 207 -24.90 -11.05 19.58
N PHE A 208 -24.33 -11.76 20.57
CA PHE A 208 -22.90 -12.08 20.58
C PHE A 208 -22.53 -13.02 19.45
N ALA A 209 -23.39 -13.99 19.12
CA ALA A 209 -23.20 -14.85 17.95
C ALA A 209 -23.22 -14.05 16.64
N ALA A 210 -24.09 -13.04 16.51
CA ALA A 210 -24.10 -12.15 15.35
C ALA A 210 -22.83 -11.31 15.26
N LYS A 211 -22.31 -10.79 16.37
CA LYS A 211 -21.04 -10.04 16.41
C LYS A 211 -19.87 -10.89 15.92
N GLU A 212 -19.79 -12.15 16.32
CA GLU A 212 -18.79 -13.10 15.82
C GLU A 212 -18.87 -13.25 14.30
N ALA A 213 -20.10 -13.48 13.77
CA ALA A 213 -20.30 -13.57 12.32
C ALA A 213 -19.87 -12.29 11.58
N TYR A 214 -20.10 -11.10 12.13
CA TYR A 214 -19.63 -9.83 11.56
C TYR A 214 -18.09 -9.76 11.53
N GLN A 215 -17.40 -10.21 12.57
CA GLN A 215 -15.94 -10.20 12.61
C GLN A 215 -15.34 -11.11 11.52
N GLU A 216 -15.94 -12.27 11.29
CA GLU A 216 -15.53 -13.15 10.18
C GLU A 216 -15.80 -12.51 8.81
N LEU A 217 -16.95 -11.84 8.63
CA LEU A 217 -17.24 -11.10 7.41
C LEU A 217 -16.24 -9.97 7.14
N ILE A 218 -15.83 -9.21 8.16
CA ILE A 218 -14.81 -8.17 8.02
C ILE A 218 -13.51 -8.76 7.49
N SER A 219 -13.12 -9.95 7.93
CA SER A 219 -11.92 -10.64 7.46
C SER A 219 -11.97 -11.00 5.98
N GLN A 220 -13.16 -11.12 5.40
CA GLN A 220 -13.38 -11.43 3.97
C GLN A 220 -13.54 -10.17 3.14
N ILE A 221 -14.31 -9.18 3.61
CA ILE A 221 -14.63 -7.98 2.83
C ILE A 221 -13.46 -7.00 2.73
N VAL A 222 -12.63 -6.86 3.78
CA VAL A 222 -11.47 -5.95 3.75
C VAL A 222 -10.44 -6.35 2.69
N PRO A 223 -10.02 -7.62 2.55
CA PRO A 223 -9.17 -8.03 1.44
C PRO A 223 -9.82 -7.85 0.06
N ALA A 224 -11.14 -8.05 -0.06
CA ALA A 224 -11.87 -7.81 -1.31
C ALA A 224 -11.83 -6.33 -1.72
N ILE A 225 -12.06 -5.42 -0.76
CA ILE A 225 -11.91 -3.97 -0.97
C ILE A 225 -10.49 -3.64 -1.42
N LYS A 226 -9.50 -4.14 -0.69
CA LYS A 226 -8.08 -3.94 -1.00
C LYS A 226 -7.74 -4.33 -2.43
N ASN A 227 -8.14 -5.53 -2.83
CA ASN A 227 -7.86 -6.05 -4.17
C ASN A 227 -8.47 -5.20 -5.28
N VAL A 228 -9.67 -4.65 -5.06
CA VAL A 228 -10.35 -3.79 -6.04
C VAL A 228 -9.71 -2.40 -6.13
N ILE A 229 -9.34 -1.82 -5.00
CA ILE A 229 -8.75 -0.47 -4.95
C ILE A 229 -7.33 -0.46 -5.51
N GLN A 230 -6.61 -1.58 -5.44
CA GLN A 230 -5.23 -1.72 -5.93
C GLN A 230 -5.14 -2.10 -7.42
N GLN A 231 -6.26 -2.41 -8.09
CA GLN A 231 -6.32 -2.62 -9.55
C GLN A 231 -6.51 -1.30 -10.31
#